data_a4ff1f6928baa8d1a0318b19009b6a6f
#
_entry.id   a4ff1f6928baa8d1a0318b19009b6a6f
#
_cell.length_a   1.000
_cell.length_b   1.000
_cell.length_c   1.000
_cell.angle_alpha   90.00
_cell.angle_beta   90.00
_cell.angle_gamma   90.00
#
_symmetry.space_group_name_H-M   'P 1'
#
loop_
_entity.id
_entity.type
_entity.pdbx_description
1 polymer ?
#
loop_
_entity_poly.entity_id
_entity_poly.type
_entity_poly.pdbx_seq_one_letter_code
_entity_poly.pdbx_strand_id
1 'polypeptide(L)'
;MNILDRIIETKRTEVLQLKLTGVERIDREALKPSIKQRLAGADLSVIAEIKRASPSKGAIALDVDVVAQAKQYETSGATVISVLTDETYFKGSMDDLAAVAAAVDIPVLCKDFMIDRIQIDRAKVHGARLILLIVAALEQEMLADLYAYAYAEGLEVLVEVHDEEELRRAEAIGAQIIGIN
;
A
#
# COMPACT_ATOMS: atom_id res chain seq x y z
N MET A 1 -0.93 19.88 15.03
CA MET A 1 -1.37 18.63 14.37
C MET A 1 -1.05 18.78 12.90
N ASN A 2 -0.10 18.01 12.40
CA ASN A 2 0.29 18.00 10.99
C ASN A 2 -0.74 17.21 10.15
N ILE A 3 -0.54 17.14 8.82
CA ILE A 3 -1.49 16.43 7.95
C ILE A 3 -1.52 14.92 8.21
N LEU A 4 -0.37 14.32 8.50
CA LEU A 4 -0.27 12.89 8.82
C LEU A 4 -1.06 12.54 10.09
N ASP A 5 -0.95 13.35 11.15
CA ASP A 5 -1.70 13.15 12.39
C ASP A 5 -3.22 13.14 12.15
N ARG A 6 -3.70 14.05 11.28
CA ARG A 6 -5.12 14.13 10.92
C ARG A 6 -5.58 12.92 10.13
N ILE A 7 -4.74 12.43 9.21
CA ILE A 7 -5.03 11.21 8.44
C ILE A 7 -5.11 10.01 9.38
N ILE A 8 -4.15 9.86 10.30
CA ILE A 8 -4.12 8.75 11.26
C ILE A 8 -5.34 8.77 12.17
N GLU A 9 -5.82 9.94 12.62
CA GLU A 9 -7.05 10.03 13.41
C GLU A 9 -8.29 9.58 12.63
N THR A 10 -8.37 9.94 11.35
CA THR A 10 -9.43 9.44 10.44
C THR A 10 -9.32 7.91 10.31
N LYS A 11 -8.11 7.36 10.11
CA LYS A 11 -7.89 5.91 10.00
C LYS A 11 -8.28 5.15 11.26
N ARG A 12 -8.08 5.71 12.44
CA ARG A 12 -8.58 5.10 13.69
C ARG A 12 -10.09 4.88 13.66
N THR A 13 -10.83 5.87 13.17
CA THR A 13 -12.29 5.77 13.03
C THR A 13 -12.67 4.72 11.98
N GLU A 14 -12.00 4.70 10.83
CA GLU A 14 -12.23 3.70 9.77
C GLU A 14 -11.94 2.28 10.27
N VAL A 15 -10.85 2.08 11.01
CA VAL A 15 -10.48 0.78 11.62
C VAL A 15 -11.56 0.30 12.60
N LEU A 16 -12.12 1.19 13.42
CA LEU A 16 -13.22 0.83 14.32
C LEU A 16 -14.44 0.33 13.53
N GLN A 17 -14.80 0.98 12.44
CA GLN A 17 -15.90 0.54 11.58
C GLN A 17 -15.58 -0.82 10.92
N LEU A 18 -14.37 -1.01 10.42
CA LEU A 18 -13.95 -2.30 9.86
C LEU A 18 -14.03 -3.44 10.89
N LYS A 19 -13.65 -3.17 12.13
CA LYS A 19 -13.76 -4.17 13.22
C LYS A 19 -15.20 -4.53 13.56
N LEU A 20 -16.14 -3.61 13.38
CA LEU A 20 -17.57 -3.87 13.59
C LEU A 20 -18.19 -4.66 12.44
N THR A 21 -17.82 -4.37 11.20
CA THR A 21 -18.35 -5.06 10.02
C THR A 21 -17.64 -6.37 9.72
N GLY A 22 -16.39 -6.51 10.21
CA GLY A 22 -15.51 -7.62 9.87
C GLY A 22 -14.95 -7.53 8.46
N VAL A 23 -13.90 -8.31 8.21
CA VAL A 23 -13.30 -8.53 6.89
C VAL A 23 -13.20 -10.02 6.66
N GLU A 24 -13.64 -10.48 5.50
CA GLU A 24 -13.47 -11.87 5.10
C GLU A 24 -11.99 -12.23 5.05
N ARG A 25 -11.64 -13.42 5.55
CA ARG A 25 -10.28 -13.93 5.45
C ARG A 25 -10.19 -14.90 4.29
N ILE A 26 -9.18 -14.68 3.46
CA ILE A 26 -8.86 -15.56 2.33
C ILE A 26 -7.44 -16.08 2.46
N ASP A 27 -7.22 -17.32 2.05
CA ASP A 27 -5.88 -17.83 1.87
C ASP A 27 -5.34 -17.41 0.50
N ARG A 28 -4.10 -16.93 0.49
CA ARG A 28 -3.41 -16.57 -0.76
C ARG A 28 -1.92 -16.88 -0.61
N GLU A 29 -1.41 -17.61 -1.57
CA GLU A 29 0.03 -17.88 -1.62
C GLU A 29 0.82 -16.62 -1.96
N ALA A 30 2.04 -16.53 -1.39
CA ALA A 30 3.00 -15.49 -1.75
C ALA A 30 3.38 -15.57 -3.23
N LEU A 31 3.69 -14.41 -3.82
CA LEU A 31 4.11 -14.34 -5.22
C LEU A 31 5.46 -15.01 -5.45
N LYS A 32 5.58 -15.65 -6.62
CA LYS A 32 6.85 -16.20 -7.13
C LYS A 32 7.05 -15.76 -8.59
N PRO A 33 8.15 -15.05 -8.92
CA PRO A 33 9.13 -14.49 -8.00
C PRO A 33 8.51 -13.42 -7.09
N SER A 34 9.12 -13.19 -5.92
CA SER A 34 8.68 -12.16 -4.98
C SER A 34 8.81 -10.76 -5.59
N ILE A 35 8.08 -9.78 -5.05
CA ILE A 35 8.17 -8.39 -5.52
C ILE A 35 9.59 -7.85 -5.32
N LYS A 36 10.21 -8.16 -4.17
CA LYS A 36 11.62 -7.84 -3.94
C LYS A 36 12.52 -8.36 -5.06
N GLN A 37 12.34 -9.62 -5.49
CA GLN A 37 13.12 -10.21 -6.58
C GLN A 37 12.85 -9.52 -7.92
N ARG A 38 11.60 -9.09 -8.17
CA ARG A 38 11.23 -8.33 -9.36
C ARG A 38 11.88 -6.96 -9.40
N LEU A 39 11.94 -6.27 -8.23
CA LEU A 39 12.54 -4.95 -8.09
C LEU A 39 14.09 -4.97 -8.08
N ALA A 40 14.70 -6.09 -7.71
CA ALA A 40 16.17 -6.24 -7.60
C ALA A 40 16.86 -6.59 -8.93
N GLY A 41 16.17 -6.48 -10.07
CA GLY A 41 16.73 -6.72 -11.40
C GLY A 41 17.85 -5.73 -11.78
N ALA A 42 18.58 -6.02 -12.87
CA ALA A 42 19.63 -5.14 -13.37
C ALA A 42 19.08 -3.85 -14.01
N ASP A 43 17.83 -3.89 -14.47
CA ASP A 43 17.15 -2.76 -15.08
C ASP A 43 16.36 -1.95 -14.05
N LEU A 44 16.09 -0.67 -14.38
CA LEU A 44 15.26 0.19 -13.55
C LEU A 44 13.83 -0.35 -13.47
N SER A 45 13.37 -0.61 -12.26
CA SER A 45 11.98 -1.00 -11.98
C SER A 45 11.12 0.22 -11.67
N VAL A 46 9.89 0.23 -12.18
CA VAL A 46 8.94 1.35 -11.99
C VAL A 46 7.74 0.87 -11.19
N ILE A 47 7.44 1.58 -10.10
CA ILE A 47 6.15 1.52 -9.40
C ILE A 47 5.31 2.69 -9.92
N ALA A 48 4.32 2.41 -10.76
CA ALA A 48 3.47 3.42 -11.37
C ALA A 48 2.22 3.67 -10.50
N GLU A 49 1.97 4.95 -10.15
CA GLU A 49 0.92 5.31 -9.19
C GLU A 49 -0.34 5.84 -9.89
N ILE A 50 -1.50 5.36 -9.46
CA ILE A 50 -2.83 5.87 -9.80
C ILE A 50 -3.34 6.67 -8.61
N LYS A 51 -3.53 7.99 -8.83
CA LYS A 51 -3.93 8.93 -7.78
C LYS A 51 -4.87 10.00 -8.32
N ARG A 52 -6.07 10.12 -7.71
CA ARG A 52 -7.07 11.12 -8.11
C ARG A 52 -6.87 12.48 -7.50
N ALA A 53 -6.40 12.52 -6.25
CA ALA A 53 -6.20 13.76 -5.51
C ALA A 53 -5.10 13.61 -4.45
N SER A 54 -4.62 14.71 -3.91
CA SER A 54 -3.75 14.72 -2.72
C SER A 54 -4.00 15.97 -1.87
N PRO A 55 -3.71 15.93 -0.55
CA PRO A 55 -3.86 17.10 0.31
C PRO A 55 -3.08 18.33 -0.15
N SER A 56 -1.91 18.13 -0.77
CA SER A 56 -1.02 19.21 -1.21
C SER A 56 -1.37 19.80 -2.57
N LYS A 57 -1.96 19.01 -3.48
CA LYS A 57 -2.26 19.43 -4.86
C LYS A 57 -3.75 19.52 -5.16
N GLY A 58 -4.62 19.10 -4.23
CA GLY A 58 -6.05 19.00 -4.48
C GLY A 58 -6.39 17.94 -5.54
N ALA A 59 -7.36 18.23 -6.39
CA ALA A 59 -7.76 17.34 -7.49
C ALA A 59 -6.65 17.25 -8.55
N ILE A 60 -6.32 16.03 -8.97
CA ILE A 60 -5.29 15.73 -9.98
C ILE A 60 -5.97 15.13 -11.21
N ALA A 61 -6.72 14.04 -11.06
CA ALA A 61 -7.36 13.30 -12.14
C ALA A 61 -8.62 12.58 -11.60
N LEU A 62 -9.65 13.36 -11.23
CA LEU A 62 -10.86 12.82 -10.57
C LEU A 62 -11.60 11.79 -11.43
N ASP A 63 -11.62 11.99 -12.76
CA ASP A 63 -12.35 11.15 -13.71
C ASP A 63 -11.47 10.06 -14.35
N VAL A 64 -10.30 9.74 -13.75
CA VAL A 64 -9.41 8.72 -14.29
C VAL A 64 -10.11 7.35 -14.31
N ASP A 65 -10.09 6.68 -15.46
CA ASP A 65 -10.39 5.25 -15.55
C ASP A 65 -9.18 4.47 -15.04
N VAL A 66 -9.28 3.99 -13.80
CA VAL A 66 -8.17 3.32 -13.10
C VAL A 66 -7.75 2.03 -13.80
N VAL A 67 -8.69 1.31 -14.45
CA VAL A 67 -8.42 0.06 -15.17
C VAL A 67 -7.67 0.35 -16.47
N ALA A 68 -8.14 1.31 -17.25
CA ALA A 68 -7.46 1.72 -18.47
C ALA A 68 -6.05 2.24 -18.18
N GLN A 69 -5.90 3.07 -17.15
CA GLN A 69 -4.59 3.59 -16.71
C GLN A 69 -3.64 2.47 -16.25
N ALA A 70 -4.15 1.51 -15.47
CA ALA A 70 -3.37 0.37 -15.00
C ALA A 70 -2.83 -0.49 -16.16
N LYS A 71 -3.68 -0.81 -17.13
CA LYS A 71 -3.29 -1.55 -18.34
C LYS A 71 -2.26 -0.81 -19.17
N GLN A 72 -2.39 0.52 -19.28
CA GLN A 72 -1.40 1.33 -19.96
C GLN A 72 -0.04 1.31 -19.24
N TYR A 73 -0.03 1.39 -17.91
CA TYR A 73 1.21 1.28 -17.12
C TYR A 73 1.86 -0.10 -17.28
N GLU A 74 1.08 -1.18 -17.21
CA GLU A 74 1.57 -2.53 -17.40
C GLU A 74 2.19 -2.71 -18.79
N THR A 75 1.50 -2.30 -19.85
CA THR A 75 2.00 -2.40 -21.25
C THR A 75 3.22 -1.50 -21.48
N SER A 76 3.38 -0.44 -20.68
CA SER A 76 4.56 0.44 -20.72
C SER A 76 5.73 -0.06 -19.86
N GLY A 77 5.61 -1.25 -19.26
CA GLY A 77 6.70 -1.89 -18.53
C GLY A 77 6.77 -1.57 -17.04
N ALA A 78 5.70 -1.08 -16.42
CA ALA A 78 5.65 -0.96 -14.96
C ALA A 78 5.84 -2.33 -14.30
N THR A 79 6.59 -2.36 -13.21
CA THR A 79 6.86 -3.57 -12.43
C THR A 79 5.78 -3.80 -11.37
N VAL A 80 5.24 -2.72 -10.81
CA VAL A 80 4.18 -2.69 -9.78
C VAL A 80 3.25 -1.52 -10.08
N ILE A 81 1.96 -1.67 -9.81
CA ILE A 81 1.01 -0.55 -9.82
C ILE A 81 0.65 -0.19 -8.39
N SER A 82 0.78 1.08 -8.04
CA SER A 82 0.35 1.65 -6.77
C SER A 82 -1.04 2.27 -6.92
N VAL A 83 -1.99 1.84 -6.09
CA VAL A 83 -3.36 2.38 -6.08
C VAL A 83 -3.64 3.02 -4.73
N LEU A 84 -3.93 4.33 -4.74
CA LEU A 84 -4.41 5.04 -3.56
C LEU A 84 -5.78 4.53 -3.18
N THR A 85 -5.96 4.15 -1.90
CA THR A 85 -7.22 3.63 -1.38
C THR A 85 -7.84 4.51 -0.30
N ASP A 86 -7.13 5.55 0.15
CA ASP A 86 -7.69 6.55 1.06
C ASP A 86 -8.77 7.39 0.37
N GLU A 87 -10.01 7.33 0.90
CA GLU A 87 -11.18 8.01 0.33
C GLU A 87 -11.20 9.50 0.68
N THR A 88 -10.88 9.81 1.93
CA THR A 88 -11.05 11.16 2.48
C THR A 88 -10.08 12.15 1.84
N TYR A 89 -8.80 11.83 1.83
CA TYR A 89 -7.73 12.75 1.45
C TYR A 89 -7.23 12.57 0.02
N PHE A 90 -7.35 11.36 -0.53
CA PHE A 90 -6.79 11.02 -1.85
C PHE A 90 -7.84 10.64 -2.89
N LYS A 91 -9.13 10.55 -2.49
CA LYS A 91 -10.24 10.18 -3.37
C LYS A 91 -10.07 8.82 -4.05
N GLY A 92 -9.33 7.92 -3.39
CA GLY A 92 -9.18 6.54 -3.78
C GLY A 92 -10.30 5.66 -3.23
N SER A 93 -10.24 4.36 -3.52
CA SER A 93 -11.16 3.38 -2.94
C SER A 93 -10.59 1.96 -2.96
N MET A 94 -11.13 1.09 -2.13
CA MET A 94 -10.82 -0.33 -2.17
C MET A 94 -11.39 -1.00 -3.43
N ASP A 95 -12.49 -0.46 -3.99
CA ASP A 95 -13.05 -0.93 -5.26
C ASP A 95 -12.09 -0.65 -6.43
N ASP A 96 -11.40 0.51 -6.43
CA ASP A 96 -10.36 0.80 -7.41
C ASP A 96 -9.22 -0.22 -7.32
N LEU A 97 -8.78 -0.54 -6.11
CA LEU A 97 -7.74 -1.55 -5.88
C LEU A 97 -8.17 -2.91 -6.45
N ALA A 98 -9.40 -3.35 -6.15
CA ALA A 98 -9.93 -4.61 -6.63
C ALA A 98 -10.06 -4.64 -8.15
N ALA A 99 -10.58 -3.56 -8.75
CA ALA A 99 -10.73 -3.44 -10.21
C ALA A 99 -9.38 -3.50 -10.93
N VAL A 100 -8.38 -2.78 -10.42
CA VAL A 100 -7.01 -2.81 -10.97
C VAL A 100 -6.39 -4.19 -10.79
N ALA A 101 -6.46 -4.79 -9.60
CA ALA A 101 -5.88 -6.10 -9.31
C ALA A 101 -6.49 -7.24 -10.17
N ALA A 102 -7.75 -7.09 -10.57
CA ALA A 102 -8.41 -8.03 -11.49
C ALA A 102 -8.05 -7.82 -12.96
N ALA A 103 -7.52 -6.65 -13.32
CA ALA A 103 -7.32 -6.23 -14.71
C ALA A 103 -5.87 -6.36 -15.21
N VAL A 104 -4.89 -6.56 -14.32
CA VAL A 104 -3.46 -6.63 -14.64
C VAL A 104 -2.81 -7.88 -14.04
N ASP A 105 -1.71 -8.34 -14.64
CA ASP A 105 -0.93 -9.50 -14.18
C ASP A 105 0.22 -9.10 -13.24
N ILE A 106 0.64 -7.82 -13.27
CA ILE A 106 1.69 -7.33 -12.38
C ILE A 106 1.15 -7.06 -10.98
N PRO A 107 2.01 -7.12 -9.92
CA PRO A 107 1.58 -6.90 -8.55
C PRO A 107 0.98 -5.51 -8.33
N VAL A 108 -0.02 -5.44 -7.45
CA VAL A 108 -0.66 -4.18 -7.06
C VAL A 108 -0.34 -3.86 -5.60
N LEU A 109 0.12 -2.63 -5.36
CA LEU A 109 0.34 -2.03 -4.05
C LEU A 109 -0.93 -1.33 -3.57
N CYS A 110 -1.44 -1.73 -2.41
CA CYS A 110 -2.42 -0.95 -1.66
C CYS A 110 -1.71 0.23 -0.97
N LYS A 111 -1.90 1.44 -1.51
CA LYS A 111 -1.31 2.68 -0.97
C LYS A 111 -2.29 3.34 -0.01
N ASP A 112 -2.16 3.02 1.27
CA ASP A 112 -3.00 3.53 2.37
C ASP A 112 -2.16 3.77 3.63
N PHE A 113 -2.75 4.40 4.65
CA PHE A 113 -2.14 4.62 5.96
C PHE A 113 -2.55 3.48 6.89
N MET A 114 -1.73 2.45 6.97
CA MET A 114 -2.02 1.25 7.74
C MET A 114 -1.59 1.38 9.19
N ILE A 115 -2.52 1.16 10.12
CA ILE A 115 -2.33 1.25 11.58
C ILE A 115 -2.89 0.03 12.32
N ASP A 116 -3.50 -0.93 11.61
CA ASP A 116 -4.12 -2.13 12.21
C ASP A 116 -4.12 -3.29 11.21
N ARG A 117 -3.98 -4.52 11.73
CA ARG A 117 -3.97 -5.76 10.93
C ARG A 117 -5.20 -5.94 10.04
N ILE A 118 -6.37 -5.48 10.49
CA ILE A 118 -7.62 -5.60 9.71
C ILE A 118 -7.56 -4.86 8.37
N GLN A 119 -6.75 -3.79 8.26
CA GLN A 119 -6.54 -3.08 7.00
C GLN A 119 -5.70 -3.95 6.03
N ILE A 120 -4.76 -4.75 6.56
CA ILE A 120 -3.96 -5.70 5.78
C ILE A 120 -4.87 -6.82 5.25
N ASP A 121 -5.74 -7.37 6.10
CA ASP A 121 -6.74 -8.36 5.68
C ASP A 121 -7.62 -7.80 4.56
N ARG A 122 -8.11 -6.56 4.70
CA ARG A 122 -8.91 -5.88 3.69
C ARG A 122 -8.15 -5.70 2.37
N ALA A 123 -6.90 -5.23 2.42
CA ALA A 123 -6.07 -5.07 1.24
C ALA A 123 -5.85 -6.41 0.50
N LYS A 124 -5.59 -7.48 1.25
CA LYS A 124 -5.42 -8.84 0.71
C LYS A 124 -6.67 -9.33 -0.04
N VAL A 125 -7.84 -9.15 0.55
CA VAL A 125 -9.13 -9.54 -0.06
C VAL A 125 -9.37 -8.80 -1.37
N HIS A 126 -9.01 -7.51 -1.44
CA HIS A 126 -9.15 -6.69 -2.64
C HIS A 126 -8.00 -6.84 -3.66
N GLY A 127 -7.13 -7.83 -3.48
CA GLY A 127 -6.17 -8.23 -4.50
C GLY A 127 -4.77 -7.64 -4.35
N ALA A 128 -4.49 -6.84 -3.32
CA ALA A 128 -3.14 -6.36 -3.06
C ALA A 128 -2.13 -7.51 -2.93
N ARG A 129 -0.91 -7.27 -3.38
CA ARG A 129 0.26 -8.15 -3.19
C ARG A 129 1.37 -7.45 -2.41
N LEU A 130 1.27 -6.15 -2.32
CA LEU A 130 2.18 -5.27 -1.59
C LEU A 130 1.33 -4.27 -0.80
N ILE A 131 1.76 -3.93 0.41
CA ILE A 131 1.18 -2.87 1.23
C ILE A 131 2.23 -1.82 1.57
N LEU A 132 1.78 -0.65 2.03
CA LEU A 132 2.62 0.42 2.54
C LEU A 132 2.58 0.44 4.06
N LEU A 133 3.76 0.50 4.70
CA LEU A 133 3.91 0.94 6.08
C LEU A 133 4.75 2.21 6.13
N ILE A 134 4.27 3.24 6.79
CA ILE A 134 4.94 4.54 6.94
C ILE A 134 5.54 4.61 8.33
N VAL A 135 6.86 4.68 8.44
CA VAL A 135 7.55 4.65 9.74
C VAL A 135 7.13 5.82 10.62
N ALA A 136 6.98 7.02 10.05
CA ALA A 136 6.50 8.22 10.76
C ALA A 136 5.10 8.07 11.39
N ALA A 137 4.29 7.14 10.91
CA ALA A 137 2.91 6.93 11.35
C ALA A 137 2.77 5.88 12.47
N LEU A 138 3.83 5.13 12.78
CA LEU A 138 3.77 3.93 13.62
C LEU A 138 4.84 3.95 14.71
N GLU A 139 4.45 3.54 15.92
CA GLU A 139 5.42 3.17 16.95
C GLU A 139 6.17 1.89 16.55
N GLN A 140 7.39 1.70 17.09
CA GLN A 140 8.27 0.62 16.65
C GLN A 140 7.67 -0.78 16.81
N GLU A 141 6.97 -1.02 17.89
CA GLU A 141 6.32 -2.32 18.16
C GLU A 141 5.20 -2.59 17.15
N MET A 142 4.39 -1.57 16.84
CA MET A 142 3.31 -1.68 15.86
C MET A 142 3.85 -1.87 14.43
N LEU A 143 4.92 -1.14 14.08
CA LEU A 143 5.60 -1.29 12.80
C LEU A 143 6.09 -2.74 12.60
N ALA A 144 6.77 -3.31 13.62
CA ALA A 144 7.25 -4.68 13.60
C ALA A 144 6.10 -5.70 13.52
N ASP A 145 5.02 -5.46 14.26
CA ASP A 145 3.85 -6.33 14.28
C ASP A 145 3.14 -6.38 12.92
N LEU A 146 2.85 -5.22 12.34
CA LEU A 146 2.18 -5.13 11.04
C LEU A 146 3.06 -5.68 9.91
N TYR A 147 4.38 -5.46 9.98
CA TYR A 147 5.33 -6.00 9.02
C TYR A 147 5.34 -7.53 9.04
N ALA A 148 5.51 -8.12 10.22
CA ALA A 148 5.50 -9.59 10.37
C ALA A 148 4.15 -10.20 9.95
N TYR A 149 3.04 -9.53 10.33
CA TYR A 149 1.70 -9.98 9.99
C TYR A 149 1.46 -9.98 8.48
N ALA A 150 1.86 -8.93 7.76
CA ALA A 150 1.71 -8.87 6.31
C ALA A 150 2.43 -10.03 5.60
N TYR A 151 3.67 -10.33 6.00
CA TYR A 151 4.41 -11.47 5.45
C TYR A 151 3.77 -12.81 5.80
N ALA A 152 3.25 -12.99 7.01
CA ALA A 152 2.51 -14.19 7.40
C ALA A 152 1.24 -14.41 6.54
N GLU A 153 0.62 -13.29 6.11
CA GLU A 153 -0.55 -13.30 5.23
C GLU A 153 -0.20 -13.40 3.73
N GLY A 154 1.08 -13.56 3.37
CA GLY A 154 1.54 -13.71 1.99
C GLY A 154 1.62 -12.42 1.18
N LEU A 155 1.64 -11.26 1.85
CA LEU A 155 1.86 -9.94 1.28
C LEU A 155 3.30 -9.49 1.50
N GLU A 156 3.86 -8.71 0.59
CA GLU A 156 5.12 -8.01 0.82
C GLU A 156 4.85 -6.57 1.30
N VAL A 157 5.89 -5.91 1.80
CA VAL A 157 5.74 -4.60 2.44
C VAL A 157 6.76 -3.62 1.86
N LEU A 158 6.27 -2.49 1.37
CA LEU A 158 7.06 -1.28 1.13
C LEU A 158 7.07 -0.46 2.42
N VAL A 159 8.25 -0.26 3.01
CA VAL A 159 8.42 0.54 4.22
C VAL A 159 8.92 1.92 3.82
N GLU A 160 8.10 2.96 4.02
CA GLU A 160 8.43 4.35 3.68
C GLU A 160 9.12 5.04 4.84
N VAL A 161 10.25 5.70 4.55
CA VAL A 161 11.09 6.45 5.47
C VAL A 161 11.40 7.84 4.93
N HIS A 162 11.58 8.84 5.82
CA HIS A 162 11.84 10.24 5.47
C HIS A 162 13.21 10.73 5.95
N ASP A 163 13.84 10.04 6.90
CA ASP A 163 15.13 10.39 7.46
C ASP A 163 15.94 9.17 7.89
N GLU A 164 17.15 9.40 8.39
CA GLU A 164 18.06 8.34 8.83
C GLU A 164 17.58 7.60 10.09
N GLU A 165 16.83 8.25 10.97
CA GLU A 165 16.30 7.60 12.17
C GLU A 165 15.19 6.62 11.80
N GLU A 166 14.29 7.03 10.89
CA GLU A 166 13.26 6.16 10.34
C GLU A 166 13.86 4.99 9.55
N LEU A 167 14.95 5.24 8.80
CA LEU A 167 15.68 4.18 8.11
C LEU A 167 16.21 3.12 9.09
N ARG A 168 16.85 3.55 10.21
CA ARG A 168 17.31 2.60 11.25
C ARG A 168 16.15 1.80 11.85
N ARG A 169 14.99 2.43 12.02
CA ARG A 169 13.79 1.75 12.52
C ARG A 169 13.28 0.71 11.52
N ALA A 170 13.30 1.02 10.22
CA ALA A 170 12.96 0.07 9.16
C ALA A 170 13.96 -1.10 9.08
N GLU A 171 15.26 -0.82 9.19
CA GLU A 171 16.30 -1.86 9.22
C GLU A 171 16.16 -2.78 10.45
N ALA A 172 15.80 -2.23 11.60
CA ALA A 172 15.63 -2.99 12.84
C ALA A 172 14.51 -4.04 12.77
N ILE A 173 13.50 -3.85 11.93
CA ILE A 173 12.45 -4.86 11.66
C ILE A 173 12.80 -5.80 10.51
N GLY A 174 13.96 -5.64 9.87
CA GLY A 174 14.38 -6.43 8.72
C GLY A 174 13.64 -6.07 7.42
N ALA A 175 13.24 -4.80 7.24
CA ALA A 175 12.57 -4.34 6.03
C ALA A 175 13.38 -4.67 4.78
N GLN A 176 12.71 -5.28 3.78
CA GLN A 176 13.36 -5.77 2.57
C GLN A 176 13.16 -4.84 1.36
N ILE A 177 12.10 -4.05 1.37
CA ILE A 177 11.79 -3.04 0.36
C ILE A 177 11.58 -1.74 1.12
N ILE A 178 12.47 -0.77 0.92
CA ILE A 178 12.44 0.52 1.60
C ILE A 178 12.27 1.62 0.55
N GLY A 179 11.29 2.48 0.77
CA GLY A 179 11.05 3.68 -0.03
C GLY A 179 11.50 4.92 0.72
N ILE A 180 12.30 5.75 0.06
CA ILE A 180 12.74 7.05 0.59
C ILE A 180 11.86 8.13 -0.01
N ASN A 181 11.19 8.92 0.84
CA ASN A 181 10.26 9.97 0.42
C ASN A 181 10.71 11.36 0.91
#